data_b1c91b434106468b630a75a00877113a
#
_entry.id   b1c91b434106468b630a75a00877113a
#
_cell.length_a   1.000
_cell.length_b   1.000
_cell.length_c   1.000
_cell.angle_alpha   90.00
_cell.angle_beta   90.00
_cell.angle_gamma   90.00
#
_symmetry.space_group_name_H-M   'P 1'
#
loop_
_entity.id
_entity.type
_entity.pdbx_description
1 polymer ?
#
loop_
_entity_poly.entity_id
_entity_poly.type
_entity_poly.pdbx_seq_one_letter_code
_entity_poly.pdbx_strand_id
1 'polypeptide(L)'
;IGVIVSDISNKFFADIARCIENHAYKHKYTVLFGSTDENPQKLENLVEVFRNKGIDGLIVVPCEGADEIIRDIARQNIPLVLLDREVPDLEVSSVVLNNRRAGYETTEALIRRGFTRIEMISYSMGLSNIREREEGYRRCMQAHEMGENAVIHHLRHDKFAKIEEIIREARQRRVEAFLFATNTLAGQGLSAIFRNGWRVPQDFAIACFDTNEAFDIYKTAIAYVRQPIERFGTEALDLLIKSIEQRDKPGSCTRIVLTPEIVESAPEEALRSAEEAAVKS
;
A
#
# COMPACT_ATOMS: atom_id res chain seq x y z
N ILE A 1 -18.47 -11.11 -11.87
CA ILE A 1 -17.90 -10.90 -10.54
C ILE A 1 -17.82 -9.43 -10.19
N GLY A 2 -17.93 -9.10 -8.90
CA GLY A 2 -17.76 -7.76 -8.38
C GLY A 2 -16.33 -7.55 -7.85
N VAL A 3 -15.74 -6.39 -8.14
CA VAL A 3 -14.45 -5.97 -7.57
C VAL A 3 -14.63 -4.57 -6.99
N ILE A 4 -14.47 -4.44 -5.68
CA ILE A 4 -14.61 -3.18 -4.97
C ILE A 4 -13.25 -2.82 -4.37
N VAL A 5 -12.69 -1.70 -4.84
CA VAL A 5 -11.41 -1.16 -4.36
C VAL A 5 -11.62 0.09 -3.52
N SER A 6 -10.61 0.53 -2.79
CA SER A 6 -10.73 1.75 -1.98
C SER A 6 -10.71 3.02 -2.83
N ASP A 7 -9.84 3.10 -3.83
CA ASP A 7 -9.73 4.26 -4.72
C ASP A 7 -9.20 3.83 -6.11
N ILE A 8 -10.08 3.86 -7.12
CA ILE A 8 -9.72 3.48 -8.49
C ILE A 8 -8.77 4.49 -9.16
N SER A 9 -8.65 5.71 -8.63
CA SER A 9 -7.68 6.69 -9.12
C SER A 9 -6.25 6.43 -8.62
N ASN A 10 -6.10 5.64 -7.57
CA ASN A 10 -4.80 5.21 -7.09
C ASN A 10 -4.22 4.14 -8.03
N LYS A 11 -3.04 4.42 -8.58
CA LYS A 11 -2.37 3.52 -9.55
C LYS A 11 -2.25 2.07 -9.06
N PHE A 12 -1.99 1.84 -7.78
CA PHE A 12 -1.89 0.50 -7.21
C PHE A 12 -3.19 -0.29 -7.42
N PHE A 13 -4.34 0.28 -7.07
CA PHE A 13 -5.64 -0.37 -7.26
C PHE A 13 -6.08 -0.43 -8.71
N ALA A 14 -5.76 0.59 -9.50
CA ALA A 14 -6.04 0.59 -10.94
C ALA A 14 -5.29 -0.54 -11.68
N ASP A 15 -4.01 -0.72 -11.36
CA ASP A 15 -3.19 -1.78 -11.95
C ASP A 15 -3.68 -3.18 -11.52
N ILE A 16 -4.05 -3.37 -10.26
CA ILE A 16 -4.65 -4.63 -9.78
C ILE A 16 -5.99 -4.89 -10.47
N ALA A 17 -6.85 -3.89 -10.57
CA ALA A 17 -8.15 -4.01 -11.24
C ALA A 17 -7.98 -4.48 -12.70
N ARG A 18 -7.01 -3.91 -13.41
CA ARG A 18 -6.65 -4.32 -14.77
C ARG A 18 -6.15 -5.76 -14.83
N CYS A 19 -5.31 -6.18 -13.86
CA CYS A 19 -4.85 -7.57 -13.79
C CYS A 19 -6.01 -8.54 -13.56
N ILE A 20 -6.93 -8.21 -12.64
CA ILE A 20 -8.13 -9.01 -12.38
C ILE A 20 -9.00 -9.11 -13.63
N GLU A 21 -9.26 -8.00 -14.32
CA GLU A 21 -10.07 -7.96 -15.52
C GLU A 21 -9.48 -8.83 -16.63
N ASN A 22 -8.18 -8.67 -16.91
CA ASN A 22 -7.50 -9.47 -17.92
C ASN A 22 -7.49 -10.97 -17.59
N HIS A 23 -7.37 -11.34 -16.33
CA HIS A 23 -7.38 -12.72 -15.88
C HIS A 23 -8.81 -13.29 -15.89
N ALA A 24 -9.81 -12.53 -15.46
CA ALA A 24 -11.23 -12.88 -15.49
C ALA A 24 -11.73 -13.15 -16.93
N TYR A 25 -11.29 -12.35 -17.89
CA TYR A 25 -11.62 -12.54 -19.30
C TYR A 25 -11.20 -13.94 -19.82
N LYS A 26 -10.02 -14.43 -19.41
CA LYS A 26 -9.54 -15.77 -19.79
C LYS A 26 -10.41 -16.88 -19.20
N HIS A 27 -11.04 -16.65 -18.06
CA HIS A 27 -11.96 -17.54 -17.38
C HIS A 27 -13.43 -17.28 -17.75
N LYS A 28 -13.71 -16.43 -18.74
CA LYS A 28 -15.06 -16.08 -19.23
C LYS A 28 -15.94 -15.39 -18.19
N TYR A 29 -15.35 -14.66 -17.27
CA TYR A 29 -16.06 -13.79 -16.32
C TYR A 29 -16.02 -12.33 -16.79
N THR A 30 -17.14 -11.64 -16.56
CA THR A 30 -17.23 -10.18 -16.67
C THR A 30 -17.02 -9.55 -15.30
N VAL A 31 -16.30 -8.44 -15.23
CA VAL A 31 -15.99 -7.74 -13.98
C VAL A 31 -16.80 -6.45 -13.88
N LEU A 32 -17.44 -6.25 -12.73
CA LEU A 32 -18.05 -4.98 -12.34
C LEU A 32 -17.12 -4.31 -11.31
N PHE A 33 -16.73 -3.08 -11.56
CA PHE A 33 -15.84 -2.32 -10.66
C PHE A 33 -16.59 -1.30 -9.84
N GLY A 34 -16.19 -1.14 -8.58
CA GLY A 34 -16.65 -0.08 -7.68
C GLY A 34 -15.48 0.50 -6.87
N SER A 35 -15.59 1.78 -6.48
CA SER A 35 -14.64 2.48 -5.62
C SER A 35 -15.36 3.00 -4.40
N THR A 36 -14.83 2.72 -3.19
CA THR A 36 -15.45 3.14 -1.93
C THR A 36 -15.03 4.53 -1.50
N ASP A 37 -13.88 5.02 -1.94
CA ASP A 37 -13.25 6.27 -1.48
C ASP A 37 -13.11 6.28 0.06
N GLU A 38 -12.77 5.13 0.64
CA GLU A 38 -12.67 4.87 2.09
C GLU A 38 -13.99 5.16 2.85
N ASN A 39 -15.15 5.00 2.21
CA ASN A 39 -16.47 5.26 2.79
C ASN A 39 -17.24 3.94 2.97
N PRO A 40 -17.51 3.48 4.21
CA PRO A 40 -18.24 2.24 4.49
C PRO A 40 -19.66 2.22 3.91
N GLN A 41 -20.37 3.35 3.94
CA GLN A 41 -21.73 3.43 3.38
C GLN A 41 -21.71 3.23 1.86
N LYS A 42 -20.66 3.74 1.19
CA LYS A 42 -20.50 3.53 -0.25
C LYS A 42 -20.19 2.07 -0.56
N LEU A 43 -19.41 1.38 0.30
CA LEU A 43 -19.19 -0.05 0.19
C LEU A 43 -20.49 -0.82 0.26
N GLU A 44 -21.33 -0.58 1.28
CA GLU A 44 -22.62 -1.25 1.47
C GLU A 44 -23.52 -1.08 0.24
N ASN A 45 -23.65 0.15 -0.25
CA ASN A 45 -24.44 0.44 -1.44
C ASN A 45 -23.91 -0.29 -2.70
N LEU A 46 -22.60 -0.34 -2.90
CA LEU A 46 -21.98 -1.06 -4.03
C LEU A 46 -22.24 -2.57 -3.96
N VAL A 47 -22.14 -3.15 -2.77
CA VAL A 47 -22.43 -4.57 -2.56
C VAL A 47 -23.88 -4.88 -2.90
N GLU A 48 -24.84 -4.06 -2.45
CA GLU A 48 -26.25 -4.21 -2.80
C GLU A 48 -26.50 -4.12 -4.31
N VAL A 49 -25.91 -3.10 -4.96
CA VAL A 49 -26.03 -2.93 -6.43
C VAL A 49 -25.47 -4.15 -7.17
N PHE A 50 -24.31 -4.64 -6.78
CA PHE A 50 -23.67 -5.78 -7.44
C PHE A 50 -24.48 -7.06 -7.24
N ARG A 51 -25.00 -7.29 -6.03
CA ARG A 51 -25.93 -8.40 -5.76
C ARG A 51 -27.17 -8.36 -6.66
N ASN A 52 -27.77 -7.19 -6.80
CA ASN A 52 -28.93 -6.99 -7.66
C ASN A 52 -28.61 -7.20 -9.15
N LYS A 53 -27.33 -7.11 -9.54
CA LYS A 53 -26.84 -7.47 -10.88
C LYS A 53 -26.53 -8.95 -11.04
N GLY A 54 -26.67 -9.75 -9.97
CA GLY A 54 -26.49 -11.20 -10.03
C GLY A 54 -25.01 -11.61 -10.14
N ILE A 55 -24.11 -10.99 -9.40
CA ILE A 55 -22.70 -11.42 -9.36
C ILE A 55 -22.56 -12.82 -8.76
N ASP A 56 -21.59 -13.60 -9.25
CA ASP A 56 -21.26 -14.93 -8.73
C ASP A 56 -20.35 -14.89 -7.50
N GLY A 57 -19.56 -13.81 -7.36
CA GLY A 57 -18.64 -13.62 -6.26
C GLY A 57 -18.07 -12.20 -6.19
N LEU A 58 -17.34 -11.91 -5.12
CA LEU A 58 -16.89 -10.57 -4.77
C LEU A 58 -15.42 -10.56 -4.31
N ILE A 59 -14.62 -9.65 -4.85
CA ILE A 59 -13.31 -9.27 -4.34
C ILE A 59 -13.45 -7.89 -3.71
N VAL A 60 -13.04 -7.72 -2.46
CA VAL A 60 -13.21 -6.46 -1.70
C VAL A 60 -11.90 -6.04 -1.05
N VAL A 61 -11.54 -4.79 -1.23
CA VAL A 61 -10.56 -4.09 -0.38
C VAL A 61 -11.33 -3.45 0.78
N PRO A 62 -11.19 -3.94 2.02
CA PRO A 62 -11.87 -3.35 3.18
C PRO A 62 -11.48 -1.88 3.37
N CYS A 63 -12.44 -1.01 3.61
CA CYS A 63 -12.19 0.37 4.02
C CYS A 63 -12.33 0.55 5.55
N GLU A 64 -11.85 1.66 6.08
CA GLU A 64 -11.93 1.92 7.52
C GLU A 64 -13.39 1.90 8.00
N GLY A 65 -13.65 1.21 9.12
CA GLY A 65 -14.99 1.11 9.71
C GLY A 65 -15.96 0.18 8.98
N ALA A 66 -15.50 -0.60 7.99
CA ALA A 66 -16.34 -1.52 7.22
C ALA A 66 -16.38 -2.95 7.81
N ASP A 67 -15.77 -3.22 8.94
CA ASP A 67 -15.61 -4.58 9.49
C ASP A 67 -16.94 -5.33 9.60
N GLU A 68 -17.97 -4.69 10.16
CA GLU A 68 -19.30 -5.32 10.31
C GLU A 68 -19.99 -5.54 8.96
N ILE A 69 -19.83 -4.61 8.01
CA ILE A 69 -20.37 -4.76 6.65
C ILE A 69 -19.73 -5.98 5.96
N ILE A 70 -18.42 -6.14 6.10
CA ILE A 70 -17.69 -7.30 5.54
C ILE A 70 -18.12 -8.60 6.22
N ARG A 71 -18.32 -8.60 7.55
CA ARG A 71 -18.87 -9.77 8.28
C ARG A 71 -20.26 -10.14 7.79
N ASP A 72 -21.12 -9.16 7.54
CA ASP A 72 -22.47 -9.38 7.02
C ASP A 72 -22.45 -9.94 5.59
N ILE A 73 -21.54 -9.47 4.74
CA ILE A 73 -21.33 -10.04 3.38
C ILE A 73 -20.92 -11.52 3.51
N ALA A 74 -19.97 -11.83 4.38
CA ALA A 74 -19.49 -13.19 4.58
C ALA A 74 -20.60 -14.14 5.07
N ARG A 75 -21.52 -13.66 5.94
CA ARG A 75 -22.70 -14.43 6.41
C ARG A 75 -23.73 -14.73 5.33
N GLN A 76 -23.72 -13.99 4.21
CA GLN A 76 -24.69 -14.12 3.12
C GLN A 76 -24.36 -15.20 2.10
N ASN A 77 -23.32 -16.03 2.35
CA ASN A 77 -22.87 -17.10 1.46
C ASN A 77 -22.51 -16.63 0.04
N ILE A 78 -22.09 -15.36 -0.11
CA ILE A 78 -21.51 -14.87 -1.35
C ILE A 78 -20.02 -15.23 -1.33
N PRO A 79 -19.49 -15.93 -2.37
CA PRO A 79 -18.06 -16.14 -2.49
C PRO A 79 -17.31 -14.81 -2.37
N LEU A 80 -16.44 -14.69 -1.33
CA LEU A 80 -15.77 -13.45 -0.96
C LEU A 80 -14.27 -13.68 -0.81
N VAL A 81 -13.48 -12.77 -1.38
CA VAL A 81 -12.03 -12.70 -1.18
C VAL A 81 -11.67 -11.28 -0.75
N LEU A 82 -10.94 -11.15 0.34
CA LEU A 82 -10.38 -9.87 0.78
C LEU A 82 -9.03 -9.62 0.09
N LEU A 83 -8.80 -8.37 -0.28
CA LEU A 83 -7.61 -7.95 -1.02
C LEU A 83 -6.88 -6.82 -0.28
N ASP A 84 -5.54 -6.86 -0.22
CA ASP A 84 -4.67 -5.85 0.40
C ASP A 84 -4.82 -5.71 1.92
N ARG A 85 -6.05 -5.86 2.44
CA ARG A 85 -6.41 -5.65 3.84
C ARG A 85 -7.28 -6.78 4.35
N GLU A 86 -7.22 -7.02 5.64
CA GLU A 86 -8.00 -8.04 6.34
C GLU A 86 -8.88 -7.43 7.40
N VAL A 87 -9.98 -8.11 7.71
CA VAL A 87 -10.84 -7.82 8.87
C VAL A 87 -10.41 -8.75 10.00
N PRO A 88 -10.11 -8.25 11.20
CA PRO A 88 -9.69 -9.08 12.32
C PRO A 88 -10.72 -10.17 12.64
N ASP A 89 -10.26 -11.36 13.00
CA ASP A 89 -11.06 -12.49 13.44
C ASP A 89 -12.16 -12.92 12.45
N LEU A 90 -12.00 -12.62 11.17
CA LEU A 90 -12.89 -13.06 10.11
C LEU A 90 -12.23 -14.14 9.25
N GLU A 91 -12.84 -15.33 9.23
CA GLU A 91 -12.41 -16.46 8.41
C GLU A 91 -12.94 -16.32 6.97
N VAL A 92 -12.21 -15.58 6.14
CA VAL A 92 -12.47 -15.36 4.72
C VAL A 92 -11.14 -15.44 3.95
N SER A 93 -11.17 -15.97 2.75
CA SER A 93 -9.96 -16.03 1.93
C SER A 93 -9.42 -14.63 1.65
N SER A 94 -8.10 -14.48 1.72
CA SER A 94 -7.45 -13.17 1.56
C SER A 94 -6.13 -13.25 0.81
N VAL A 95 -5.79 -12.16 0.12
CA VAL A 95 -4.49 -11.94 -0.50
C VAL A 95 -3.93 -10.62 0.00
N VAL A 96 -2.85 -10.69 0.75
CA VAL A 96 -2.23 -9.53 1.42
C VAL A 96 -0.72 -9.50 1.19
N LEU A 97 -0.12 -8.33 1.40
CA LEU A 97 1.34 -8.20 1.45
C LEU A 97 1.87 -8.53 2.85
N ASN A 98 3.10 -9.01 2.96
CA ASN A 98 3.83 -9.02 4.24
C ASN A 98 4.25 -7.58 4.59
N ASN A 99 3.27 -6.77 5.03
CA ASN A 99 3.46 -5.35 5.30
C ASN A 99 4.45 -5.09 6.46
N ARG A 100 4.49 -5.97 7.46
CA ARG A 100 5.45 -5.86 8.57
C ARG A 100 6.88 -6.02 8.08
N ARG A 101 7.13 -7.02 7.24
CA ARG A 101 8.43 -7.22 6.60
C ARG A 101 8.78 -6.03 5.70
N ALA A 102 7.84 -5.56 4.90
CA ALA A 102 8.04 -4.42 4.02
C ALA A 102 8.44 -3.15 4.79
N GLY A 103 7.73 -2.84 5.89
CA GLY A 103 8.07 -1.71 6.76
C GLY A 103 9.46 -1.84 7.40
N TYR A 104 9.79 -3.05 7.86
CA TYR A 104 11.11 -3.33 8.43
C TYR A 104 12.23 -3.12 7.40
N GLU A 105 12.18 -3.84 6.26
CA GLU A 105 13.24 -3.83 5.26
C GLU A 105 13.41 -2.45 4.59
N THR A 106 12.32 -1.69 4.41
CA THR A 106 12.39 -0.33 3.86
C THR A 106 13.06 0.64 4.85
N THR A 107 12.77 0.50 6.15
CA THR A 107 13.45 1.28 7.21
C THR A 107 14.94 0.90 7.27
N GLU A 108 15.25 -0.38 7.20
CA GLU A 108 16.61 -0.88 7.21
C GLU A 108 17.42 -0.37 6.01
N ALA A 109 16.79 -0.21 4.83
CA ALA A 109 17.44 0.39 3.66
C ALA A 109 17.89 1.83 3.93
N LEU A 110 17.11 2.63 4.66
CA LEU A 110 17.50 3.97 5.09
C LEU A 110 18.67 3.91 6.11
N ILE A 111 18.59 3.02 7.09
CA ILE A 111 19.64 2.86 8.11
C ILE A 111 20.97 2.43 7.48
N ARG A 112 20.94 1.48 6.53
CA ARG A 112 22.15 1.06 5.79
C ARG A 112 22.81 2.20 4.99
N ARG A 113 22.04 3.25 4.64
CA ARG A 113 22.54 4.49 4.00
C ARG A 113 23.09 5.50 5.00
N GLY A 114 23.08 5.16 6.30
CA GLY A 114 23.64 6.00 7.38
C GLY A 114 22.64 6.97 8.00
N PHE A 115 21.34 6.94 7.64
CA PHE A 115 20.34 7.77 8.28
C PHE A 115 19.98 7.22 9.65
N THR A 116 19.99 8.08 10.67
CA THR A 116 19.72 7.71 12.07
C THR A 116 18.49 8.42 12.65
N ARG A 117 18.13 9.58 12.11
CA ARG A 117 16.93 10.34 12.47
C ARG A 117 15.88 10.19 11.37
N ILE A 118 15.13 9.09 11.46
CA ILE A 118 14.11 8.69 10.49
C ILE A 118 12.75 8.88 11.15
N GLU A 119 11.83 9.60 10.51
CA GLU A 119 10.45 9.70 10.96
C GLU A 119 9.51 9.06 9.91
N MET A 120 8.40 8.47 10.38
CA MET A 120 7.41 7.89 9.50
C MET A 120 6.19 8.81 9.40
N ILE A 121 5.67 8.98 8.17
CA ILE A 121 4.39 9.65 7.92
C ILE A 121 3.37 8.61 7.48
N SER A 122 2.28 8.50 8.23
CA SER A 122 1.27 7.46 8.11
C SER A 122 -0.14 8.02 8.21
N TYR A 123 -1.15 7.17 8.00
CA TYR A 123 -2.55 7.55 8.20
C TYR A 123 -3.04 7.20 9.62
N SER A 124 -3.93 8.02 10.15
CA SER A 124 -4.65 7.76 11.42
C SER A 124 -5.81 6.79 11.22
N MET A 125 -5.62 5.76 10.40
CA MET A 125 -6.65 4.80 10.04
C MET A 125 -6.37 3.44 10.67
N GLY A 126 -7.43 2.76 11.13
CA GLY A 126 -7.34 1.43 11.74
C GLY A 126 -7.03 0.27 10.77
N LEU A 127 -6.53 0.55 9.57
CA LEU A 127 -6.30 -0.43 8.52
C LEU A 127 -5.15 -1.38 8.85
N SER A 128 -5.36 -2.68 8.60
CA SER A 128 -4.41 -3.74 8.95
C SER A 128 -3.04 -3.56 8.27
N ASN A 129 -3.03 -3.23 6.97
CA ASN A 129 -1.81 -3.00 6.21
C ASN A 129 -0.99 -1.82 6.76
N ILE A 130 -1.63 -0.71 7.12
CA ILE A 130 -0.98 0.48 7.70
C ILE A 130 -0.37 0.15 9.06
N ARG A 131 -1.12 -0.49 9.97
CA ARG A 131 -0.60 -0.91 11.29
C ARG A 131 0.62 -1.82 11.18
N GLU A 132 0.60 -2.77 10.24
CA GLU A 132 1.73 -3.67 10.03
C GLU A 132 2.97 -2.95 9.47
N ARG A 133 2.81 -1.97 8.56
CA ARG A 133 3.91 -1.12 8.07
C ARG A 133 4.56 -0.35 9.22
N GLU A 134 3.75 0.26 10.08
CA GLU A 134 4.22 0.96 11.27
C GLU A 134 4.93 0.04 12.26
N GLU A 135 4.39 -1.16 12.48
CA GLU A 135 5.04 -2.14 13.34
C GLU A 135 6.40 -2.56 12.78
N GLY A 136 6.50 -2.75 11.46
CA GLY A 136 7.77 -3.04 10.79
C GLY A 136 8.79 -1.94 11.02
N TYR A 137 8.40 -0.67 10.83
CA TYR A 137 9.25 0.49 11.10
C TYR A 137 9.73 0.52 12.55
N ARG A 138 8.81 0.41 13.54
CA ARG A 138 9.19 0.44 14.96
C ARG A 138 10.15 -0.68 15.33
N ARG A 139 9.91 -1.90 14.82
CA ARG A 139 10.78 -3.05 15.07
C ARG A 139 12.18 -2.86 14.50
N CYS A 140 12.30 -2.29 13.31
CA CYS A 140 13.58 -2.00 12.70
C CYS A 140 14.35 -0.94 13.52
N MET A 141 13.71 0.17 13.87
CA MET A 141 14.31 1.21 14.71
C MET A 141 14.76 0.65 16.06
N GLN A 142 13.96 -0.22 16.68
CA GLN A 142 14.33 -0.86 17.94
C GLN A 142 15.51 -1.82 17.80
N ALA A 143 15.55 -2.61 16.73
CA ALA A 143 16.62 -3.57 16.47
C ALA A 143 17.99 -2.88 16.26
N HIS A 144 17.97 -1.63 15.80
CA HIS A 144 19.16 -0.79 15.62
C HIS A 144 19.41 0.20 16.77
N GLU A 145 18.83 -0.03 17.94
CA GLU A 145 18.96 0.81 19.14
C GLU A 145 18.49 2.26 18.97
N MET A 146 17.61 2.50 17.99
CA MET A 146 17.03 3.82 17.68
C MET A 146 15.55 3.92 18.09
N GLY A 147 15.04 2.98 18.88
CA GLY A 147 13.63 2.89 19.23
C GLY A 147 13.03 4.14 19.90
N GLU A 148 13.83 4.86 20.72
CA GLU A 148 13.41 6.13 21.33
C GLU A 148 13.17 7.24 20.31
N ASN A 149 13.78 7.14 19.11
CA ASN A 149 13.63 8.09 18.01
C ASN A 149 12.57 7.66 16.98
N ALA A 150 11.86 6.56 17.24
CA ALA A 150 10.84 6.04 16.33
C ALA A 150 9.55 6.88 16.38
N VAL A 151 9.54 7.99 15.66
CA VAL A 151 8.39 8.92 15.58
C VAL A 151 7.52 8.56 14.38
N ILE A 152 6.21 8.46 14.61
CA ILE A 152 5.22 8.27 13.54
C ILE A 152 4.19 9.41 13.61
N HIS A 153 4.06 10.13 12.51
CA HIS A 153 3.05 11.17 12.34
C HIS A 153 1.82 10.59 11.68
N HIS A 154 0.68 10.67 12.38
CA HIS A 154 -0.59 10.18 11.87
C HIS A 154 -1.42 11.31 11.27
N LEU A 155 -1.85 11.13 10.02
CA LEU A 155 -2.65 12.08 9.27
C LEU A 155 -4.02 11.47 8.92
N ARG A 156 -5.06 12.28 8.99
CA ARG A 156 -6.35 11.94 8.39
C ARG A 156 -6.24 12.05 6.88
N HIS A 157 -6.95 11.19 6.17
CA HIS A 157 -6.90 11.09 4.71
C HIS A 157 -7.21 12.42 3.99
N ASP A 158 -7.94 13.33 4.62
CA ASP A 158 -8.35 14.64 4.09
C ASP A 158 -7.45 15.82 4.52
N LYS A 159 -6.38 15.59 5.30
CA LYS A 159 -5.59 16.64 5.97
C LYS A 159 -4.14 16.71 5.48
N PHE A 160 -3.91 16.67 4.18
CA PHE A 160 -2.56 16.73 3.60
C PHE A 160 -1.80 18.03 3.90
N ALA A 161 -2.48 19.15 4.17
CA ALA A 161 -1.81 20.39 4.54
C ALA A 161 -0.89 20.26 5.77
N LYS A 162 -1.19 19.33 6.68
CA LYS A 162 -0.33 19.05 7.85
C LYS A 162 1.02 18.44 7.49
N ILE A 163 1.16 17.81 6.32
CA ILE A 163 2.46 17.25 5.89
C ILE A 163 3.51 18.35 5.80
N GLU A 164 3.14 19.51 5.28
CA GLU A 164 4.07 20.64 5.15
C GLU A 164 4.53 21.17 6.51
N GLU A 165 3.64 21.23 7.49
CA GLU A 165 3.95 21.61 8.87
C GLU A 165 4.92 20.60 9.50
N ILE A 166 4.60 19.29 9.41
CA ILE A 166 5.45 18.20 9.92
C ILE A 166 6.86 18.29 9.33
N ILE A 167 6.99 18.50 8.01
CA ILE A 167 8.29 18.56 7.33
C ILE A 167 9.08 19.81 7.76
N ARG A 168 8.42 20.97 7.95
CA ARG A 168 9.08 22.16 8.46
C ARG A 168 9.60 21.99 9.88
N GLU A 169 8.82 21.40 10.77
CA GLU A 169 9.23 21.10 12.14
C GLU A 169 10.34 20.04 12.16
N ALA A 170 10.28 19.03 11.30
CA ALA A 170 11.30 18.00 11.17
C ALA A 170 12.67 18.60 10.83
N ARG A 171 12.71 19.67 10.02
CA ARG A 171 13.96 20.39 9.74
C ARG A 171 14.60 20.96 11.00
N GLN A 172 13.80 21.49 11.92
CA GLN A 172 14.28 22.03 13.19
C GLN A 172 14.79 20.90 14.12
N ARG A 173 14.15 19.73 14.07
CA ARG A 173 14.57 18.52 14.81
C ARG A 173 15.76 17.80 14.15
N ARG A 174 16.23 18.27 12.99
CA ARG A 174 17.32 17.65 12.21
C ARG A 174 16.98 16.24 11.74
N VAL A 175 15.73 15.99 11.39
CA VAL A 175 15.32 14.75 10.73
C VAL A 175 16.06 14.61 9.41
N GLU A 176 16.53 13.42 9.09
CA GLU A 176 17.38 13.13 7.93
C GLU A 176 16.60 12.41 6.83
N ALA A 177 15.61 11.60 7.22
CA ALA A 177 14.85 10.81 6.27
C ALA A 177 13.39 10.64 6.68
N PHE A 178 12.51 10.47 5.70
CA PHE A 178 11.12 10.10 5.89
C PHE A 178 10.81 8.75 5.25
N LEU A 179 10.09 7.91 6.01
CA LEU A 179 9.38 6.76 5.46
C LEU A 179 7.89 7.11 5.32
N PHE A 180 7.39 7.11 4.09
CA PHE A 180 5.97 7.34 3.83
C PHE A 180 5.22 6.01 3.71
N ALA A 181 4.14 5.86 4.48
CA ALA A 181 3.36 4.63 4.51
C ALA A 181 2.62 4.31 3.20
N THR A 182 2.47 5.29 2.30
CA THR A 182 1.83 5.12 0.98
C THR A 182 2.44 6.05 -0.07
N ASN A 183 2.25 5.71 -1.36
CA ASN A 183 2.63 6.56 -2.50
C ASN A 183 1.96 7.95 -2.47
N THR A 184 0.70 8.02 -2.05
CA THR A 184 -0.04 9.28 -1.93
C THR A 184 0.61 10.22 -0.91
N LEU A 185 0.94 9.71 0.29
CA LEU A 185 1.64 10.49 1.31
C LEU A 185 3.03 10.91 0.84
N ALA A 186 3.75 10.02 0.14
CA ALA A 186 5.06 10.33 -0.39
C ALA A 186 5.02 11.43 -1.47
N GLY A 187 4.03 11.41 -2.36
CA GLY A 187 3.83 12.46 -3.36
C GLY A 187 3.55 13.82 -2.72
N GLN A 188 2.70 13.85 -1.69
CA GLN A 188 2.42 15.08 -0.93
C GLN A 188 3.65 15.56 -0.14
N GLY A 189 4.39 14.64 0.47
CA GLY A 189 5.63 14.95 1.18
C GLY A 189 6.70 15.54 0.26
N LEU A 190 6.91 14.91 -0.90
CA LEU A 190 7.85 15.39 -1.92
C LEU A 190 7.45 16.79 -2.41
N SER A 191 6.18 17.01 -2.69
CA SER A 191 5.65 18.33 -3.06
C SER A 191 5.90 19.39 -1.99
N ALA A 192 5.72 19.05 -0.70
CA ALA A 192 5.97 19.96 0.41
C ALA A 192 7.48 20.27 0.55
N ILE A 193 8.36 19.28 0.40
CA ILE A 193 9.81 19.47 0.41
C ILE A 193 10.23 20.48 -0.68
N PHE A 194 9.79 20.27 -1.92
CA PHE A 194 10.16 21.14 -3.04
C PHE A 194 9.59 22.55 -2.92
N ARG A 195 8.33 22.71 -2.44
CA ARG A 195 7.76 24.04 -2.20
C ARG A 195 8.53 24.88 -1.18
N ASN A 196 9.21 24.23 -0.24
CA ASN A 196 10.06 24.90 0.73
C ASN A 196 11.52 25.09 0.24
N GLY A 197 11.82 24.77 -1.01
CA GLY A 197 13.14 24.93 -1.62
C GLY A 197 14.17 23.90 -1.17
N TRP A 198 13.74 22.80 -0.53
CA TRP A 198 14.61 21.73 -0.09
C TRP A 198 14.78 20.66 -1.16
N ARG A 199 15.89 19.94 -1.07
CA ARG A 199 16.32 18.95 -2.06
C ARG A 199 16.22 17.53 -1.49
N VAL A 200 15.94 16.59 -2.36
CA VAL A 200 15.96 15.15 -2.08
C VAL A 200 17.08 14.53 -2.93
N PRO A 201 17.99 13.76 -2.36
CA PRO A 201 18.06 13.32 -0.96
C PRO A 201 18.85 14.25 -0.02
N GLN A 202 19.41 15.38 -0.48
CA GLN A 202 20.41 16.16 0.23
C GLN A 202 19.89 16.79 1.53
N ASP A 203 18.67 17.29 1.55
CA ASP A 203 18.06 17.89 2.75
C ASP A 203 17.18 16.89 3.51
N PHE A 204 16.51 15.99 2.77
CA PHE A 204 15.74 14.86 3.30
C PHE A 204 15.83 13.67 2.35
N ALA A 205 16.18 12.50 2.86
CA ALA A 205 16.00 11.24 2.15
C ALA A 205 14.55 10.77 2.23
N ILE A 206 14.11 10.04 1.22
CA ILE A 206 12.74 9.50 1.15
C ILE A 206 12.76 8.00 0.89
N ALA A 207 11.96 7.26 1.66
CA ALA A 207 11.54 5.91 1.31
C ALA A 207 10.01 5.83 1.36
N CYS A 208 9.40 4.96 0.57
CA CYS A 208 7.94 4.86 0.51
C CYS A 208 7.44 3.47 0.11
N PHE A 209 6.16 3.26 0.33
CA PHE A 209 5.41 2.16 -0.25
C PHE A 209 4.88 2.57 -1.62
N ASP A 210 5.07 1.69 -2.59
CA ASP A 210 4.80 1.90 -4.01
C ASP A 210 5.61 3.05 -4.63
N THR A 211 5.62 3.08 -5.94
CA THR A 211 6.19 4.20 -6.69
C THR A 211 5.09 5.00 -7.38
N ASN A 212 5.43 6.21 -7.77
CA ASN A 212 4.75 6.90 -8.83
C ASN A 212 5.79 7.37 -9.87
N GLU A 213 5.32 7.75 -11.04
CA GLU A 213 6.19 8.19 -12.14
C GLU A 213 7.13 9.35 -11.74
N ALA A 214 6.71 10.20 -10.78
CA ALA A 214 7.55 11.29 -10.30
C ALA A 214 8.82 10.79 -9.58
N PHE A 215 8.74 9.69 -8.86
CA PHE A 215 9.93 9.12 -8.18
C PHE A 215 10.93 8.56 -9.18
N ASP A 216 10.44 7.90 -10.25
CA ASP A 216 11.30 7.35 -11.29
C ASP A 216 11.95 8.45 -12.12
N ILE A 217 11.20 9.50 -12.47
CA ILE A 217 11.70 10.65 -13.26
C ILE A 217 12.75 11.44 -12.47
N TYR A 218 12.46 11.77 -11.21
CA TYR A 218 13.33 12.61 -10.39
C TYR A 218 14.37 11.84 -9.59
N LYS A 219 14.34 10.49 -9.63
CA LYS A 219 15.23 9.60 -8.85
C LYS A 219 15.30 10.00 -7.37
N THR A 220 14.16 10.38 -6.80
CA THR A 220 14.09 11.01 -5.47
C THR A 220 13.98 10.01 -4.33
N ALA A 221 13.49 8.79 -4.56
CA ALA A 221 13.38 7.79 -3.51
C ALA A 221 14.69 7.05 -3.32
N ILE A 222 15.16 6.95 -2.07
CA ILE A 222 16.30 6.12 -1.68
C ILE A 222 15.93 4.64 -1.78
N ALA A 223 14.73 4.30 -1.32
CA ALA A 223 14.18 2.97 -1.41
C ALA A 223 12.65 3.03 -1.57
N TYR A 224 12.08 2.03 -2.20
CA TYR A 224 10.64 1.87 -2.21
C TYR A 224 10.24 0.39 -2.21
N VAL A 225 9.05 0.12 -1.69
CA VAL A 225 8.42 -1.19 -1.73
C VAL A 225 7.73 -1.37 -3.07
N ARG A 226 8.20 -2.30 -3.88
CA ARG A 226 7.48 -2.77 -5.07
C ARG A 226 6.55 -3.89 -4.66
N GLN A 227 5.26 -3.67 -4.78
CA GLN A 227 4.26 -4.70 -4.52
C GLN A 227 4.05 -5.57 -5.76
N PRO A 228 3.84 -6.89 -5.61
CA PRO A 228 3.65 -7.82 -6.72
C PRO A 228 2.23 -7.74 -7.29
N ILE A 229 1.92 -6.67 -8.03
CA ILE A 229 0.60 -6.30 -8.55
C ILE A 229 -0.08 -7.46 -9.30
N GLU A 230 0.67 -8.11 -10.20
CA GLU A 230 0.13 -9.21 -11.00
C GLU A 230 -0.30 -10.38 -10.12
N ARG A 231 0.49 -10.71 -9.09
CA ARG A 231 0.13 -11.76 -8.14
C ARG A 231 -1.07 -11.39 -7.27
N PHE A 232 -1.21 -10.13 -6.87
CA PHE A 232 -2.42 -9.68 -6.16
C PHE A 232 -3.68 -9.98 -6.98
N GLY A 233 -3.67 -9.59 -8.25
CA GLY A 233 -4.83 -9.76 -9.13
C GLY A 233 -5.13 -11.23 -9.46
N THR A 234 -4.11 -12.00 -9.83
CA THR A 234 -4.30 -13.42 -10.24
C THR A 234 -4.68 -14.29 -9.07
N GLU A 235 -3.97 -14.22 -7.93
CA GLU A 235 -4.24 -15.03 -6.75
C GLU A 235 -5.63 -14.73 -6.15
N ALA A 236 -6.05 -13.45 -6.13
CA ALA A 236 -7.37 -13.08 -5.63
C ALA A 236 -8.49 -13.64 -6.52
N LEU A 237 -8.32 -13.58 -7.84
CA LEU A 237 -9.30 -14.13 -8.75
C LEU A 237 -9.34 -15.66 -8.70
N ASP A 238 -8.20 -16.33 -8.66
CA ASP A 238 -8.12 -17.80 -8.57
C ASP A 238 -8.79 -18.32 -7.29
N LEU A 239 -8.57 -17.65 -6.15
CA LEU A 239 -9.27 -17.94 -4.89
C LEU A 239 -10.78 -17.74 -5.03
N LEU A 240 -11.21 -16.66 -5.70
CA LEU A 240 -12.62 -16.39 -5.89
C LEU A 240 -13.29 -17.43 -6.80
N ILE A 241 -12.68 -17.77 -7.95
CA ILE A 241 -13.19 -18.80 -8.87
C ILE A 241 -13.32 -20.14 -8.15
N LYS A 242 -12.27 -20.55 -7.42
CA LYS A 242 -12.31 -21.75 -6.60
C LYS A 242 -13.45 -21.74 -5.58
N SER A 243 -13.71 -20.61 -4.95
CA SER A 243 -14.81 -20.46 -4.00
C SER A 243 -16.19 -20.54 -4.68
N ILE A 244 -16.33 -19.99 -5.90
CA ILE A 244 -17.54 -20.08 -6.71
C ILE A 244 -17.83 -21.54 -7.11
N GLU A 245 -16.81 -22.26 -7.59
CA GLU A 245 -16.94 -23.65 -8.01
C GLU A 245 -17.23 -24.62 -6.85
N GLN A 246 -16.81 -24.26 -5.64
CA GLN A 246 -16.96 -25.07 -4.43
C GLN A 246 -18.09 -24.60 -3.52
N ARG A 247 -19.02 -23.79 -4.03
CA ARG A 247 -20.07 -23.10 -3.24
C ARG A 247 -20.86 -24.01 -2.30
N ASP A 248 -21.04 -25.28 -2.65
CA ASP A 248 -21.78 -26.28 -1.89
C ASP A 248 -20.89 -27.14 -0.96
N LYS A 249 -19.60 -26.86 -0.89
CA LYS A 249 -18.67 -27.58 -0.03
C LYS A 249 -18.08 -26.62 1.00
N PRO A 250 -18.01 -26.98 2.31
CA PRO A 250 -17.31 -26.17 3.27
C PRO A 250 -15.84 -26.05 2.85
N GLY A 251 -15.48 -24.91 2.26
CA GLY A 251 -14.12 -24.61 1.83
C GLY A 251 -13.27 -24.13 3.00
N SER A 252 -12.01 -24.53 3.04
CA SER A 252 -11.04 -23.89 3.93
C SER A 252 -10.72 -22.49 3.42
N CYS A 253 -10.83 -21.48 4.27
CA CYS A 253 -10.34 -20.15 3.97
C CYS A 253 -8.83 -20.19 3.72
N THR A 254 -8.38 -19.56 2.66
CA THR A 254 -6.96 -19.51 2.27
C THR A 254 -6.44 -18.11 2.41
N ARG A 255 -5.39 -17.94 3.21
CA ARG A 255 -4.67 -16.68 3.34
C ARG A 255 -3.37 -16.73 2.54
N ILE A 256 -3.24 -15.89 1.51
CA ILE A 256 -2.03 -15.76 0.72
C ILE A 256 -1.29 -14.49 1.15
N VAL A 257 -0.05 -14.67 1.61
CA VAL A 257 0.83 -13.56 2.01
C VAL A 257 1.91 -13.39 0.96
N LEU A 258 1.83 -12.29 0.22
CA LEU A 258 2.78 -11.96 -0.83
C LEU A 258 4.05 -11.33 -0.23
N THR A 259 5.20 -11.65 -0.84
CA THR A 259 6.49 -11.09 -0.43
C THR A 259 6.72 -9.74 -1.11
N PRO A 260 7.07 -8.67 -0.37
CA PRO A 260 7.49 -7.41 -0.95
C PRO A 260 8.85 -7.54 -1.64
N GLU A 261 9.11 -6.68 -2.62
CA GLU A 261 10.44 -6.41 -3.15
C GLU A 261 10.87 -5.02 -2.72
N ILE A 262 12.03 -4.89 -2.10
CA ILE A 262 12.59 -3.58 -1.77
C ILE A 262 13.54 -3.18 -2.90
N VAL A 263 13.19 -2.10 -3.58
CA VAL A 263 14.01 -1.53 -4.65
C VAL A 263 14.77 -0.35 -4.10
N GLU A 264 16.10 -0.41 -4.18
CA GLU A 264 16.98 0.67 -3.72
C GLU A 264 17.56 1.40 -4.93
N SER A 265 17.59 2.73 -4.89
CA SER A 265 18.29 3.52 -5.91
C SER A 265 19.80 3.36 -5.76
N ALA A 266 20.53 3.47 -6.88
CA ALA A 266 22.00 3.46 -6.83
C ALA A 266 22.51 4.64 -5.99
N PRO A 267 23.65 4.50 -5.27
CA PRO A 267 24.30 5.62 -4.60
C PRO A 267 24.62 6.76 -5.57
N GLU A 268 24.54 8.02 -5.11
CA GLU A 268 24.85 9.20 -5.96
C GLU A 268 26.23 9.13 -6.64
N GLU A 269 27.22 8.57 -5.96
CA GLU A 269 28.56 8.37 -6.51
C GLU A 269 28.58 7.45 -7.72
N ALA A 270 27.75 6.41 -7.72
CA ALA A 270 27.61 5.49 -8.85
C ALA A 270 26.88 6.15 -10.04
N LEU A 271 25.95 7.06 -9.78
CA LEU A 271 25.24 7.82 -10.80
C LEU A 271 26.15 8.87 -11.45
N ARG A 272 26.95 9.61 -10.68
CA ARG A 272 27.94 10.58 -11.18
C ARG A 272 29.04 9.91 -12.03
N SER A 273 29.55 8.76 -11.59
CA SER A 273 30.53 8.01 -12.36
C SER A 273 29.97 7.47 -13.67
N ALA A 274 28.71 7.08 -13.72
CA ALA A 274 28.04 6.64 -14.95
C ALA A 274 27.75 7.82 -15.92
N GLU A 275 27.35 8.99 -15.39
CA GLU A 275 27.16 10.20 -16.20
C GLU A 275 28.48 10.73 -16.76
N GLU A 276 29.55 10.73 -15.97
CA GLU A 276 30.90 11.12 -16.45
C GLU A 276 31.48 10.15 -17.50
N ALA A 277 31.15 8.86 -17.40
CA ALA A 277 31.54 7.86 -18.40
C ALA A 277 30.76 8.02 -19.71
N ALA A 278 29.46 8.36 -19.63
CA ALA A 278 28.60 8.58 -20.77
C ALA A 278 28.94 9.89 -21.55
N VAL A 279 29.49 10.91 -20.87
CA VAL A 279 29.94 12.16 -21.51
C VAL A 279 31.29 11.98 -22.22
N LYS A 280 32.06 10.96 -21.86
CA LYS A 280 33.39 10.66 -22.43
C LYS A 280 33.33 9.66 -23.60
N SER A 281 32.17 9.09 -23.89
CA SER A 281 31.92 8.21 -25.03
C SER A 281 31.19 8.94 -26.17
#